data_6d2361747e5042dfe872edc4fc31fcec
#
_entry.id   6d2361747e5042dfe872edc4fc31fcec
#
_cell.length_a   1.000
_cell.length_b   1.000
_cell.length_c   1.000
_cell.angle_alpha   90.00
_cell.angle_beta   90.00
_cell.angle_gamma   90.00
#
_symmetry.space_group_name_H-M   'P 1'
#
loop_
_entity.id
_entity.type
_entity.pdbx_description
1 polymer ?
#
loop_
_entity_poly.entity_id
_entity_poly.type
_entity_poly.pdbx_seq_one_letter_code
_entity_poly.pdbx_strand_id
1 'polypeptide(L)'
;KTPAGRFYHDYYGENLFRTDMGIERTSLGSLLDHTGAFGESEKYAARVFGADRSWSVVVGTSGSNRTIMQACMTDNDVVVVDRNCHKSIEQGLMLTGAKPVYMVPSRNRYGIIGPIYPQEMQPETLQKKISESPLTKDKAGQKPSYCVVTNCTYDGVCYNAKEAQDLLEKTSDRLHFDEAWYGYARFNPIYADHYAMRGEPGDHNGPTVFATHSTHKLLNALSQASYIHVREGRGAINFSRFNQAYMMHATTSPLYAICASNDVAVSMMDGNSGLSLTQEVIDEAVDFRQAMARLYKEFTADGSWFFKPWNKEVVTDPQTGKTYDFADAPTKLLTTVQDCWVMHPGESWHGFKDIPDNWSMLDPIKISILAPGMGEDGELEETGVPAALVTAWLGRHGIVPTRTTDFQIMFLFSMGVTRGKWGTLVNTLCSFKRHYDANTPLAQVMPELVEQYPDTYANMGIHDLGDTMFAWLKENNPGARLNEAYSGLPVAEVTPREAYN
;
A
#
# COMPACT_ATOMS: atom_id res chain seq x y z
N LYS A 1 9.81 -35.61 29.65
CA LYS A 1 8.87 -34.64 29.11
C LYS A 1 7.75 -34.40 30.14
N THR A 2 7.58 -33.16 30.63
CA THR A 2 6.51 -32.79 31.55
C THR A 2 5.14 -32.80 30.84
N PRO A 3 4.01 -32.93 31.55
CA PRO A 3 2.67 -32.87 30.95
C PRO A 3 2.46 -31.55 30.20
N ALA A 4 2.89 -30.41 30.73
CA ALA A 4 2.84 -29.13 30.07
C ALA A 4 3.64 -29.11 28.74
N GLY A 5 4.87 -29.61 28.77
CA GLY A 5 5.71 -29.69 27.56
C GLY A 5 5.10 -30.59 26.48
N ARG A 6 4.39 -31.67 26.87
CA ARG A 6 3.64 -32.51 25.89
C ARG A 6 2.46 -31.73 25.29
N PHE A 7 1.68 -31.06 26.12
CA PHE A 7 0.53 -30.27 25.66
C PHE A 7 0.94 -29.19 24.62
N TYR A 8 1.99 -28.43 24.91
CA TYR A 8 2.51 -27.42 23.96
C TYR A 8 3.04 -28.07 22.68
N HIS A 9 3.80 -29.17 22.81
CA HIS A 9 4.35 -29.91 21.66
C HIS A 9 3.23 -30.49 20.77
N ASP A 10 2.18 -31.03 21.35
CA ASP A 10 1.05 -31.59 20.59
C ASP A 10 0.24 -30.49 19.89
N TYR A 11 0.17 -29.28 20.47
CA TYR A 11 -0.54 -28.14 19.88
C TYR A 11 0.27 -27.42 18.81
N TYR A 12 1.52 -27.08 19.07
CA TYR A 12 2.35 -26.27 18.18
C TYR A 12 3.28 -27.07 17.26
N GLY A 13 3.54 -28.31 17.54
CA GLY A 13 4.50 -29.13 16.85
C GLY A 13 5.95 -28.84 17.24
N GLU A 14 6.87 -29.75 16.88
CA GLU A 14 8.28 -29.67 17.24
C GLU A 14 9.00 -28.48 16.61
N ASN A 15 8.65 -28.13 15.37
CA ASN A 15 9.37 -27.12 14.60
C ASN A 15 9.30 -25.72 15.22
N LEU A 16 8.17 -25.35 15.85
CA LEU A 16 8.08 -24.05 16.53
C LEU A 16 9.13 -23.97 17.65
N PHE A 17 9.25 -25.00 18.48
CA PHE A 17 10.21 -25.01 19.60
C PHE A 17 11.67 -25.09 19.15
N ARG A 18 11.94 -25.67 17.97
CA ARG A 18 13.29 -25.67 17.38
C ARG A 18 13.73 -24.27 16.92
N THR A 19 12.79 -23.37 16.64
CA THR A 19 13.07 -22.00 16.18
C THR A 19 12.94 -20.96 17.29
N ASP A 20 12.28 -21.30 18.41
CA ASP A 20 12.15 -20.43 19.58
C ASP A 20 13.16 -20.83 20.66
N MET A 21 14.41 -20.48 20.45
CA MET A 21 15.52 -20.83 21.35
C MET A 21 16.20 -19.57 21.86
N GLY A 22 16.44 -19.51 23.18
CA GLY A 22 17.33 -18.52 23.78
C GLY A 22 18.79 -18.89 23.50
N ILE A 23 19.44 -18.22 22.55
CA ILE A 23 20.83 -18.46 22.19
C ILE A 23 21.70 -17.35 22.76
N GLU A 24 22.85 -17.74 23.33
CA GLU A 24 23.80 -16.78 23.87
C GLU A 24 24.33 -15.83 22.79
N ARG A 25 24.48 -14.56 23.17
CA ARG A 25 25.04 -13.50 22.34
C ARG A 25 26.40 -13.86 21.71
N THR A 26 27.20 -14.62 22.42
CA THR A 26 28.50 -15.10 21.94
C THR A 26 28.43 -16.12 20.80
N SER A 27 27.28 -16.79 20.63
CA SER A 27 27.08 -17.82 19.60
C SER A 27 26.49 -17.25 18.29
N LEU A 28 25.39 -16.48 18.36
CA LEU A 28 24.73 -15.92 17.18
C LEU A 28 24.88 -14.39 17.04
N GLY A 29 25.41 -13.73 18.00
CA GLY A 29 25.39 -12.27 18.07
C GLY A 29 24.11 -11.75 18.71
N SER A 30 23.80 -10.49 18.45
CA SER A 30 22.66 -9.80 19.05
C SER A 30 21.95 -8.94 18.01
N LEU A 31 20.65 -9.07 17.91
CA LEU A 31 19.82 -8.21 17.06
C LEU A 31 19.94 -6.73 17.50
N LEU A 32 19.98 -6.46 18.81
CA LEU A 32 20.06 -5.09 19.34
C LEU A 32 21.42 -4.43 19.19
N ASP A 33 22.49 -5.23 19.05
CA ASP A 33 23.85 -4.74 18.85
C ASP A 33 24.31 -4.91 17.39
N HIS A 34 23.49 -5.49 16.54
CA HIS A 34 23.77 -5.73 15.12
C HIS A 34 25.09 -6.52 14.91
N THR A 35 25.26 -7.58 15.70
CA THR A 35 26.49 -8.39 15.72
C THR A 35 26.20 -9.84 15.31
N GLY A 36 27.28 -10.56 14.95
CA GLY A 36 27.18 -11.97 14.56
C GLY A 36 26.29 -12.19 13.34
N ALA A 37 25.57 -13.28 13.33
CA ALA A 37 24.66 -13.65 12.22
C ALA A 37 23.61 -12.57 11.92
N PHE A 38 23.10 -11.88 12.93
CA PHE A 38 22.15 -10.77 12.73
C PHE A 38 22.79 -9.62 11.96
N GLY A 39 23.98 -9.19 12.36
CA GLY A 39 24.70 -8.11 11.66
C GLY A 39 25.09 -8.48 10.22
N GLU A 40 25.48 -9.73 9.98
CA GLU A 40 25.78 -10.20 8.62
C GLU A 40 24.52 -10.26 7.74
N SER A 41 23.38 -10.71 8.29
CA SER A 41 22.08 -10.69 7.60
C SER A 41 21.64 -9.27 7.24
N GLU A 42 21.86 -8.30 8.12
CA GLU A 42 21.54 -6.88 7.85
C GLU A 42 22.44 -6.28 6.75
N LYS A 43 23.73 -6.61 6.73
CA LYS A 43 24.65 -6.22 5.64
C LYS A 43 24.24 -6.85 4.31
N TYR A 44 23.84 -8.11 4.36
CA TYR A 44 23.32 -8.82 3.20
C TYR A 44 22.04 -8.15 2.67
N ALA A 45 21.09 -7.83 3.54
CA ALA A 45 19.90 -7.10 3.18
C ALA A 45 20.21 -5.72 2.58
N ALA A 46 21.14 -4.96 3.17
CA ALA A 46 21.57 -3.68 2.64
C ALA A 46 22.08 -3.81 1.19
N ARG A 47 22.91 -4.79 0.91
CA ARG A 47 23.42 -5.07 -0.45
C ARG A 47 22.28 -5.40 -1.42
N VAL A 48 21.38 -6.31 -1.05
CA VAL A 48 20.27 -6.75 -1.93
C VAL A 48 19.31 -5.62 -2.22
N PHE A 49 18.97 -4.82 -1.21
CA PHE A 49 18.06 -3.67 -1.36
C PHE A 49 18.74 -2.38 -1.84
N GLY A 50 20.05 -2.39 -2.03
CA GLY A 50 20.77 -1.21 -2.50
C GLY A 50 20.83 -0.07 -1.47
N ALA A 51 20.86 -0.39 -0.20
CA ALA A 51 20.98 0.56 0.90
C ALA A 51 22.41 0.62 1.43
N ASP A 52 22.80 1.73 2.07
CA ASP A 52 24.06 1.79 2.82
C ASP A 52 23.98 0.97 4.10
N ARG A 53 22.78 0.94 4.71
CA ARG A 53 22.50 0.14 5.92
C ARG A 53 21.08 -0.39 5.90
N SER A 54 20.90 -1.56 6.50
CA SER A 54 19.58 -2.14 6.77
C SER A 54 19.48 -2.58 8.23
N TRP A 55 18.30 -2.47 8.79
CA TRP A 55 17.96 -2.84 10.16
C TRP A 55 16.84 -3.84 10.14
N SER A 56 17.09 -5.04 10.63
CA SER A 56 16.05 -6.07 10.76
C SER A 56 15.14 -5.75 11.94
N VAL A 57 13.83 -5.71 11.69
CA VAL A 57 12.81 -5.35 12.68
C VAL A 57 11.83 -6.49 12.84
N VAL A 58 11.51 -6.83 14.09
CA VAL A 58 10.61 -7.95 14.46
C VAL A 58 9.30 -7.48 15.12
N VAL A 59 8.96 -6.21 14.94
CA VAL A 59 7.75 -5.57 15.49
C VAL A 59 6.95 -4.84 14.40
N GLY A 60 7.11 -5.30 13.17
CA GLY A 60 6.44 -4.78 11.96
C GLY A 60 6.92 -3.41 11.55
N THR A 61 6.47 -2.95 10.38
CA THR A 61 6.78 -1.59 9.90
C THR A 61 6.25 -0.51 10.85
N SER A 62 5.26 -0.82 11.68
CA SER A 62 4.85 0.12 12.73
C SER A 62 5.98 0.44 13.70
N GLY A 63 6.79 -0.56 14.06
CA GLY A 63 8.01 -0.35 14.84
C GLY A 63 9.11 0.36 14.03
N SER A 64 9.28 -0.01 12.76
CA SER A 64 10.24 0.63 11.85
C SER A 64 9.96 2.13 11.71
N ASN A 65 8.72 2.51 11.46
CA ASN A 65 8.30 3.92 11.33
C ASN A 65 8.58 4.71 12.61
N ARG A 66 8.16 4.18 13.77
CA ARG A 66 8.41 4.85 15.06
C ARG A 66 9.90 4.96 15.38
N THR A 67 10.71 3.96 15.03
CA THR A 67 12.17 4.00 15.19
C THR A 67 12.79 5.16 14.41
N ILE A 68 12.46 5.28 13.11
CA ILE A 68 12.96 6.37 12.27
C ILE A 68 12.53 7.72 12.85
N MET A 69 11.26 7.85 13.19
CA MET A 69 10.73 9.11 13.73
C MET A 69 11.41 9.49 15.05
N GLN A 70 11.59 8.53 15.97
CA GLN A 70 12.29 8.76 17.24
C GLN A 70 13.77 9.16 17.04
N ALA A 71 14.41 8.64 15.97
CA ALA A 71 15.78 9.01 15.65
C ALA A 71 15.88 10.40 14.99
N CYS A 72 14.87 10.77 14.16
CA CYS A 72 14.92 11.94 13.29
C CYS A 72 14.44 13.23 13.95
N MET A 73 13.54 13.16 14.93
CA MET A 73 12.84 14.34 15.46
C MET A 73 12.74 14.35 16.97
N THR A 74 12.49 15.53 17.52
CA THR A 74 12.28 15.77 18.93
C THR A 74 11.05 16.64 19.16
N ASP A 75 10.74 16.92 20.42
CA ASP A 75 9.65 17.79 20.80
C ASP A 75 9.75 19.17 20.13
N ASN A 76 8.63 19.67 19.66
CA ASN A 76 8.50 20.94 18.91
C ASN A 76 9.18 21.01 17.53
N ASP A 77 9.77 19.94 17.00
CA ASP A 77 10.25 19.92 15.64
C ASP A 77 9.07 20.03 14.64
N VAL A 78 9.26 20.80 13.58
CA VAL A 78 8.33 20.81 12.45
C VAL A 78 8.65 19.66 11.50
N VAL A 79 7.63 18.91 11.12
CA VAL A 79 7.75 17.77 10.20
C VAL A 79 6.68 17.81 9.13
N VAL A 80 7.01 17.32 7.94
CA VAL A 80 6.10 17.25 6.80
C VAL A 80 5.58 15.81 6.67
N VAL A 81 4.27 15.65 6.62
CA VAL A 81 3.62 14.35 6.70
C VAL A 81 2.58 14.18 5.60
N ASP A 82 2.61 13.06 4.92
CA ASP A 82 1.54 12.62 4.04
C ASP A 82 0.23 12.43 4.85
N ARG A 83 -0.84 13.11 4.45
CA ARG A 83 -2.15 12.96 5.14
C ARG A 83 -2.73 11.55 5.02
N ASN A 84 -2.26 10.77 4.04
CA ASN A 84 -2.60 9.35 3.86
C ASN A 84 -1.60 8.42 4.53
N CYS A 85 -0.97 8.84 5.62
CA CYS A 85 0.00 8.02 6.34
C CYS A 85 -0.65 6.89 7.13
N HIS A 86 0.14 5.85 7.40
CA HIS A 86 -0.27 4.79 8.32
C HIS A 86 -0.33 5.32 9.77
N LYS A 87 -1.26 4.80 10.58
CA LYS A 87 -1.43 5.19 11.99
C LYS A 87 -0.15 5.15 12.83
N SER A 88 0.88 4.39 12.44
CA SER A 88 2.17 4.38 13.16
C SER A 88 2.95 5.68 12.99
N ILE A 89 2.71 6.44 11.93
CA ILE A 89 3.26 7.79 11.76
C ILE A 89 2.60 8.74 12.76
N GLU A 90 1.27 8.72 12.88
CA GLU A 90 0.56 9.51 13.89
C GLU A 90 1.01 9.15 15.32
N GLN A 91 1.17 7.86 15.59
CA GLN A 91 1.74 7.41 16.88
C GLN A 91 3.17 7.93 17.09
N GLY A 92 3.98 7.99 16.05
CA GLY A 92 5.32 8.58 16.10
C GLY A 92 5.28 10.07 16.44
N LEU A 93 4.32 10.82 15.90
CA LEU A 93 4.10 12.24 16.26
C LEU A 93 3.70 12.39 17.74
N MET A 94 2.80 11.53 18.24
CA MET A 94 2.42 11.52 19.66
C MET A 94 3.62 11.25 20.57
N LEU A 95 4.45 10.27 20.21
CA LEU A 95 5.63 9.88 20.99
C LEU A 95 6.72 10.95 20.98
N THR A 96 6.98 11.58 19.86
CA THR A 96 8.07 12.56 19.71
C THR A 96 7.66 13.99 20.11
N GLY A 97 6.37 14.33 20.02
CA GLY A 97 5.86 15.70 20.23
C GLY A 97 6.15 16.63 19.05
N ALA A 98 6.51 16.09 17.90
CA ALA A 98 6.71 16.87 16.69
C ALA A 98 5.38 17.48 16.18
N LYS A 99 5.49 18.62 15.52
CA LYS A 99 4.37 19.41 14.99
C LYS A 99 4.22 19.11 13.49
N PRO A 100 3.16 18.40 13.07
CA PRO A 100 2.99 18.02 11.67
C PRO A 100 2.46 19.18 10.81
N VAL A 101 2.96 19.22 9.59
CA VAL A 101 2.37 19.95 8.44
C VAL A 101 2.00 18.93 7.39
N TYR A 102 0.72 18.85 7.04
CA TYR A 102 0.22 17.80 6.16
C TYR A 102 0.22 18.20 4.69
N MET A 103 0.69 17.28 3.85
CA MET A 103 0.47 17.27 2.42
C MET A 103 -0.80 16.45 2.13
N VAL A 104 -1.70 16.99 1.32
CA VAL A 104 -3.01 16.38 1.05
C VAL A 104 -2.95 15.60 -0.26
N PRO A 105 -3.18 14.28 -0.26
CA PRO A 105 -3.26 13.49 -1.49
C PRO A 105 -4.55 13.78 -2.26
N SER A 106 -4.48 13.59 -3.57
CA SER A 106 -5.65 13.63 -4.43
C SER A 106 -6.56 12.42 -4.21
N ARG A 107 -7.82 12.55 -4.65
CA ARG A 107 -8.80 11.45 -4.71
C ARG A 107 -9.56 11.52 -6.01
N ASN A 108 -9.89 10.37 -6.58
CA ASN A 108 -10.76 10.32 -7.74
C ASN A 108 -12.24 10.11 -7.35
N ARG A 109 -13.11 10.09 -8.35
CA ARG A 109 -14.56 9.88 -8.17
C ARG A 109 -14.96 8.57 -7.46
N TYR A 110 -14.14 7.54 -7.56
CA TYR A 110 -14.37 6.24 -6.90
C TYR A 110 -13.88 6.20 -5.44
N GLY A 111 -13.33 7.30 -4.91
CA GLY A 111 -12.70 7.33 -3.60
C GLY A 111 -11.31 6.68 -3.56
N ILE A 112 -10.73 6.39 -4.73
CA ILE A 112 -9.36 5.89 -4.84
C ILE A 112 -8.39 6.99 -4.42
N ILE A 113 -7.47 6.65 -3.54
CA ILE A 113 -6.44 7.57 -3.05
C ILE A 113 -5.35 7.67 -4.10
N GLY A 114 -5.20 8.89 -4.63
CA GLY A 114 -4.19 9.25 -5.62
C GLY A 114 -2.90 9.81 -5.00
N PRO A 115 -2.03 10.37 -5.83
CA PRO A 115 -0.79 10.97 -5.36
C PRO A 115 -1.04 12.34 -4.71
N ILE A 116 -0.12 12.74 -3.87
CA ILE A 116 0.09 14.14 -3.53
C ILE A 116 0.68 14.80 -4.79
N TYR A 117 0.10 15.91 -5.23
CA TYR A 117 0.62 16.59 -6.42
C TYR A 117 1.90 17.40 -6.12
N PRO A 118 2.78 17.61 -7.11
CA PRO A 118 4.03 18.36 -6.93
C PRO A 118 3.86 19.72 -6.27
N GLN A 119 2.73 20.39 -6.50
CA GLN A 119 2.41 21.71 -5.91
C GLN A 119 2.35 21.66 -4.38
N GLU A 120 1.86 20.55 -3.81
CA GLU A 120 1.83 20.33 -2.36
C GLU A 120 3.22 20.12 -1.76
N MET A 121 4.18 19.63 -2.57
CA MET A 121 5.55 19.33 -2.17
C MET A 121 6.52 20.51 -2.39
N GLN A 122 6.08 21.61 -3.03
CA GLN A 122 6.93 22.76 -3.26
C GLN A 122 7.34 23.43 -1.95
N PRO A 123 8.61 23.86 -1.82
CA PRO A 123 9.09 24.53 -0.60
C PRO A 123 8.24 25.73 -0.19
N GLU A 124 7.80 26.53 -1.15
CA GLU A 124 6.97 27.71 -0.93
C GLU A 124 5.61 27.34 -0.35
N THR A 125 4.99 26.27 -0.88
CA THR A 125 3.69 25.78 -0.40
C THR A 125 3.83 25.25 1.04
N LEU A 126 4.88 24.48 1.31
CA LEU A 126 5.13 23.95 2.64
C LEU A 126 5.47 25.04 3.66
N GLN A 127 6.30 26.03 3.29
CA GLN A 127 6.59 27.18 4.15
C GLN A 127 5.35 28.04 4.42
N LYS A 128 4.47 28.21 3.42
CA LYS A 128 3.19 28.88 3.60
C LYS A 128 2.34 28.13 4.64
N LYS A 129 2.18 26.82 4.51
CA LYS A 129 1.46 25.99 5.50
C LYS A 129 2.05 26.09 6.91
N ILE A 130 3.39 26.10 7.02
CA ILE A 130 4.08 26.29 8.31
C ILE A 130 3.74 27.65 8.94
N SER A 131 3.75 28.71 8.15
CA SER A 131 3.50 30.08 8.62
C SER A 131 2.03 30.36 8.96
N GLU A 132 1.10 29.66 8.32
CA GLU A 132 -0.34 29.83 8.51
C GLU A 132 -0.90 28.94 9.65
N SER A 133 -0.24 27.85 10.01
CA SER A 133 -0.70 26.96 11.06
C SER A 133 -0.46 27.53 12.45
N PRO A 134 -1.48 27.58 13.33
CA PRO A 134 -1.31 27.99 14.72
C PRO A 134 -0.23 27.23 15.47
N LEU A 135 -0.01 25.95 15.12
CA LEU A 135 0.98 25.08 15.77
C LEU A 135 2.42 25.36 15.37
N THR A 136 2.65 25.88 14.16
CA THR A 136 4.01 25.95 13.57
C THR A 136 4.43 27.34 13.12
N LYS A 137 3.56 28.36 13.21
CA LYS A 137 3.85 29.73 12.78
C LYS A 137 5.08 30.36 13.45
N ASP A 138 5.37 29.96 14.70
CA ASP A 138 6.57 30.38 15.44
C ASP A 138 7.87 29.77 14.87
N LYS A 139 7.75 28.81 13.96
CA LYS A 139 8.85 28.12 13.25
C LYS A 139 8.95 28.50 11.79
N ALA A 140 8.20 29.52 11.34
CA ALA A 140 8.24 29.98 9.95
C ALA A 140 9.69 30.28 9.51
N GLY A 141 10.06 29.81 8.32
CA GLY A 141 11.42 29.91 7.79
C GLY A 141 12.39 28.84 8.30
N GLN A 142 12.03 28.01 9.26
CA GLN A 142 12.84 26.88 9.67
C GLN A 142 12.68 25.70 8.70
N LYS A 143 13.76 24.94 8.50
CA LYS A 143 13.75 23.71 7.70
C LYS A 143 13.12 22.58 8.51
N PRO A 144 12.08 21.90 8.00
CA PRO A 144 11.53 20.70 8.64
C PRO A 144 12.61 19.64 8.89
N SER A 145 12.57 19.02 10.06
CA SER A 145 13.57 18.02 10.46
C SER A 145 13.37 16.66 9.76
N TYR A 146 12.19 16.42 9.20
CA TYR A 146 11.80 15.15 8.61
C TYR A 146 10.61 15.33 7.66
N CYS A 147 10.56 14.49 6.63
CA CYS A 147 9.44 14.41 5.71
C CYS A 147 9.10 12.94 5.43
N VAL A 148 7.82 12.58 5.41
CA VAL A 148 7.35 11.22 5.09
C VAL A 148 6.27 11.22 4.01
N VAL A 149 6.40 10.26 3.08
CA VAL A 149 5.44 9.98 2.01
C VAL A 149 5.15 8.48 2.00
N THR A 150 3.88 8.12 1.85
CA THR A 150 3.46 6.72 1.68
C THR A 150 3.60 6.31 0.22
N ASN A 151 4.56 5.46 -0.09
CA ASN A 151 4.83 4.92 -1.43
C ASN A 151 4.72 3.37 -1.42
N CYS A 152 3.86 2.75 -2.24
CA CYS A 152 2.80 3.40 -2.98
C CYS A 152 1.55 3.60 -2.12
N THR A 153 0.55 4.34 -2.63
CA THR A 153 -0.72 4.47 -1.92
C THR A 153 -1.37 3.09 -1.72
N TYR A 154 -2.32 2.99 -0.81
CA TYR A 154 -3.03 1.74 -0.55
C TYR A 154 -3.69 1.18 -1.81
N ASP A 155 -4.21 2.04 -2.67
CA ASP A 155 -4.88 1.68 -3.92
C ASP A 155 -3.91 1.39 -5.09
N GLY A 156 -2.60 1.47 -4.88
CA GLY A 156 -1.61 1.08 -5.87
C GLY A 156 -1.08 2.21 -6.75
N VAL A 157 -1.23 3.47 -6.34
CA VAL A 157 -0.62 4.60 -7.04
C VAL A 157 0.81 4.79 -6.53
N CYS A 158 1.78 4.54 -7.40
CA CYS A 158 3.22 4.63 -7.11
C CYS A 158 3.74 5.99 -7.56
N TYR A 159 4.45 6.70 -6.69
CA TYR A 159 5.13 7.94 -7.07
C TYR A 159 6.34 7.67 -7.98
N ASN A 160 6.65 8.60 -8.87
CA ASN A 160 8.02 8.75 -9.33
C ASN A 160 8.85 9.22 -8.12
N ALA A 161 9.49 8.27 -7.45
CA ALA A 161 10.20 8.51 -6.19
C ALA A 161 11.42 9.43 -6.40
N LYS A 162 12.00 9.44 -7.63
CA LYS A 162 13.06 10.36 -7.97
C LYS A 162 12.56 11.80 -7.96
N GLU A 163 11.48 12.09 -8.67
CA GLU A 163 10.92 13.45 -8.75
C GLU A 163 10.40 13.93 -7.40
N ALA A 164 9.73 13.04 -6.64
CA ALA A 164 9.27 13.36 -5.29
C ALA A 164 10.44 13.70 -4.36
N GLN A 165 11.56 12.96 -4.44
CA GLN A 165 12.77 13.26 -3.69
C GLN A 165 13.37 14.60 -4.11
N ASP A 166 13.50 14.86 -5.42
CA ASP A 166 14.09 16.10 -5.97
C ASP A 166 13.31 17.37 -5.52
N LEU A 167 12.01 17.22 -5.23
CA LEU A 167 11.20 18.28 -4.64
C LEU A 167 11.40 18.41 -3.13
N LEU A 168 11.24 17.30 -2.41
CA LEU A 168 11.21 17.29 -0.95
C LEU A 168 12.58 17.53 -0.32
N GLU A 169 13.69 17.20 -1.01
CA GLU A 169 15.05 17.47 -0.53
C GLU A 169 15.36 18.97 -0.39
N LYS A 170 14.62 19.83 -1.08
CA LYS A 170 14.68 21.30 -0.92
C LYS A 170 14.12 21.74 0.43
N THR A 171 13.23 20.93 1.00
CA THR A 171 12.52 21.23 2.25
C THR A 171 13.13 20.51 3.45
N SER A 172 13.58 19.25 3.31
CA SER A 172 14.15 18.47 4.41
C SER A 172 15.37 17.67 3.96
N ASP A 173 16.34 17.48 4.87
CA ASP A 173 17.50 16.61 4.65
C ASP A 173 17.26 15.16 5.07
N ARG A 174 16.04 14.83 5.53
CA ARG A 174 15.63 13.48 5.93
C ARG A 174 14.28 13.15 5.33
N LEU A 175 14.29 12.24 4.37
CA LEU A 175 13.10 11.79 3.67
C LEU A 175 12.81 10.33 4.01
N HIS A 176 11.55 10.01 4.26
CA HIS A 176 11.10 8.66 4.53
C HIS A 176 10.00 8.28 3.53
N PHE A 177 10.23 7.20 2.80
CA PHE A 177 9.22 6.54 2.00
C PHE A 177 8.70 5.34 2.78
N ASP A 178 7.46 5.44 3.25
CA ASP A 178 6.76 4.28 3.83
C ASP A 178 6.33 3.36 2.70
N GLU A 179 7.17 2.36 2.42
CA GLU A 179 7.00 1.35 1.39
C GLU A 179 6.57 -0.01 1.98
N ALA A 180 5.81 0.02 3.08
CA ALA A 180 5.38 -1.19 3.78
C ALA A 180 4.66 -2.22 2.88
N TRP A 181 4.02 -1.78 1.81
CA TRP A 181 3.32 -2.60 0.82
C TRP A 181 4.04 -2.66 -0.53
N TYR A 182 5.33 -2.28 -0.60
CA TYR A 182 5.98 -2.03 -1.89
C TYR A 182 7.44 -2.50 -1.96
N GLY A 183 7.90 -3.29 -0.98
CA GLY A 183 9.30 -3.76 -0.88
C GLY A 183 9.81 -4.58 -2.08
N TYR A 184 8.94 -5.08 -2.95
CA TYR A 184 9.31 -5.85 -4.15
C TYR A 184 9.71 -4.97 -5.34
N ALA A 185 9.42 -3.68 -5.33
CA ALA A 185 9.54 -2.82 -6.51
C ALA A 185 10.96 -2.76 -7.10
N ARG A 186 11.99 -2.74 -6.25
CA ARG A 186 13.39 -2.74 -6.70
C ARG A 186 13.74 -3.92 -7.63
N PHE A 187 13.06 -5.04 -7.51
CA PHE A 187 13.45 -6.29 -8.14
C PHE A 187 12.84 -6.51 -9.54
N ASN A 188 12.04 -5.55 -10.02
CA ASN A 188 11.52 -5.61 -11.38
C ASN A 188 11.69 -4.27 -12.10
N PRO A 189 12.27 -4.25 -13.30
CA PRO A 189 12.51 -3.02 -14.07
C PRO A 189 11.28 -2.18 -14.36
N ILE A 190 10.07 -2.77 -14.34
CA ILE A 190 8.81 -2.04 -14.58
C ILE A 190 8.59 -0.91 -13.57
N TYR A 191 9.20 -1.00 -12.38
CA TYR A 191 9.11 0.01 -11.32
C TYR A 191 10.29 0.98 -11.29
N ALA A 192 11.10 1.04 -12.34
CA ALA A 192 12.26 1.95 -12.38
C ALA A 192 11.87 3.38 -11.99
N ASP A 193 12.67 4.02 -11.15
CA ASP A 193 12.46 5.36 -10.56
C ASP A 193 11.27 5.52 -9.61
N HIS A 194 10.48 4.46 -9.38
CA HIS A 194 9.26 4.52 -8.56
C HIS A 194 9.40 3.96 -7.14
N TYR A 195 10.61 3.69 -6.66
CA TYR A 195 10.89 3.21 -5.28
C TYR A 195 12.06 3.98 -4.63
N ALA A 196 12.14 3.97 -3.31
CA ALA A 196 13.07 4.82 -2.58
C ALA A 196 14.55 4.43 -2.73
N MET A 197 14.87 3.14 -2.60
CA MET A 197 16.27 2.63 -2.65
C MET A 197 16.74 2.40 -4.09
N ARG A 198 16.55 3.40 -4.99
CA ARG A 198 17.05 3.36 -6.37
C ARG A 198 18.53 3.71 -6.43
N GLY A 199 19.21 3.32 -7.53
CA GLY A 199 20.66 3.54 -7.70
C GLY A 199 21.50 2.65 -6.79
N GLU A 200 22.79 3.01 -6.63
CA GLU A 200 23.75 2.24 -5.87
C GLU A 200 24.12 2.93 -4.54
N PRO A 201 24.46 2.16 -3.49
CA PRO A 201 24.93 2.70 -2.21
C PRO A 201 26.21 3.54 -2.38
N GLY A 202 26.37 4.54 -1.52
CA GLY A 202 27.57 5.38 -1.51
C GLY A 202 27.63 6.45 -2.61
N ASP A 203 26.81 6.36 -3.66
CA ASP A 203 26.76 7.33 -4.76
C ASP A 203 25.57 8.27 -4.58
N HIS A 204 25.51 8.96 -3.44
CA HIS A 204 24.36 9.76 -3.07
C HIS A 204 24.76 11.04 -2.33
N ASN A 205 24.58 12.19 -2.97
CA ASN A 205 24.83 13.52 -2.41
C ASN A 205 23.55 14.25 -1.95
N GLY A 206 22.40 13.58 -2.04
CA GLY A 206 21.10 14.10 -1.66
C GLY A 206 20.80 14.04 -0.16
N PRO A 207 19.53 14.07 0.23
CA PRO A 207 19.11 13.91 1.62
C PRO A 207 19.36 12.48 2.10
N THR A 208 19.35 12.25 3.41
CA THR A 208 19.24 10.90 3.94
C THR A 208 17.85 10.35 3.65
N VAL A 209 17.79 9.19 3.00
CA VAL A 209 16.55 8.54 2.61
C VAL A 209 16.35 7.26 3.42
N PHE A 210 15.19 7.16 4.03
CA PHE A 210 14.71 5.94 4.71
C PHE A 210 13.63 5.28 3.86
N ALA A 211 13.66 3.95 3.78
CA ALA A 211 12.56 3.15 3.28
C ALA A 211 12.17 2.11 4.33
N THR A 212 10.89 1.90 4.54
CA THR A 212 10.39 0.86 5.44
C THR A 212 9.59 -0.19 4.66
N HIS A 213 9.98 -1.45 4.81
CA HIS A 213 9.34 -2.58 4.14
C HIS A 213 8.75 -3.55 5.16
N SER A 214 7.47 -3.91 5.01
CA SER A 214 6.90 -5.07 5.71
C SER A 214 7.22 -6.32 4.90
N THR A 215 8.30 -6.98 5.23
CA THR A 215 8.71 -8.22 4.55
C THR A 215 7.66 -9.33 4.70
N HIS A 216 6.89 -9.30 5.80
CA HIS A 216 5.79 -10.23 6.02
C HIS A 216 4.55 -10.03 5.11
N LYS A 217 4.45 -8.90 4.40
CA LYS A 217 3.30 -8.64 3.51
C LYS A 217 3.52 -9.25 2.12
N LEU A 218 4.57 -8.81 1.42
CA LEU A 218 4.77 -9.14 0.00
C LEU A 218 6.13 -9.80 -0.31
N LEU A 219 6.96 -10.05 0.69
CA LEU A 219 8.26 -10.71 0.56
C LEU A 219 8.33 -12.06 1.29
N ASN A 220 7.18 -12.63 1.61
CA ASN A 220 7.02 -14.00 2.18
C ASN A 220 7.69 -14.25 3.54
N ALA A 221 8.04 -13.22 4.31
CA ALA A 221 8.49 -13.41 5.69
C ALA A 221 7.32 -13.70 6.64
N LEU A 222 7.61 -14.16 7.85
CA LEU A 222 6.62 -14.35 8.90
C LEU A 222 6.06 -13.01 9.40
N SER A 223 4.86 -13.03 9.94
CA SER A 223 4.22 -11.85 10.53
C SER A 223 5.17 -11.14 11.49
N GLN A 224 5.11 -9.80 11.55
CA GLN A 224 5.97 -8.88 12.29
C GLN A 224 7.36 -8.64 11.65
N ALA A 225 7.79 -9.41 10.66
CA ALA A 225 9.04 -9.17 9.96
C ALA A 225 8.98 -7.86 9.15
N SER A 226 10.01 -7.04 9.28
CA SER A 226 10.14 -5.75 8.59
C SER A 226 11.62 -5.39 8.44
N TYR A 227 11.92 -4.46 7.52
CA TYR A 227 13.22 -3.80 7.42
C TYR A 227 13.09 -2.28 7.41
N ILE A 228 14.09 -1.62 7.97
CA ILE A 228 14.43 -0.23 7.70
C ILE A 228 15.66 -0.25 6.78
N HIS A 229 15.56 0.38 5.62
CA HIS A 229 16.70 0.61 4.73
C HIS A 229 17.07 2.08 4.75
N VAL A 230 18.37 2.37 4.76
CA VAL A 230 18.89 3.74 4.86
C VAL A 230 19.86 3.99 3.73
N ARG A 231 19.66 5.06 3.00
CA ARG A 231 20.63 5.69 2.11
C ARG A 231 21.15 6.93 2.79
N GLU A 232 22.42 6.92 3.20
CA GLU A 232 23.04 8.01 3.93
C GLU A 232 23.34 9.20 3.02
N GLY A 233 23.02 10.40 3.46
CA GLY A 233 23.23 11.66 2.75
C GLY A 233 23.32 12.83 3.71
N ARG A 234 22.91 14.01 3.26
CA ARG A 234 22.74 15.16 4.15
C ARG A 234 21.76 14.81 5.25
N GLY A 235 22.00 15.26 6.48
CA GLY A 235 21.13 14.94 7.63
C GLY A 235 21.29 13.52 8.16
N ALA A 236 22.38 12.80 7.80
CA ALA A 236 22.68 11.48 8.34
C ALA A 236 22.61 11.44 9.86
N ILE A 237 22.15 10.34 10.41
CA ILE A 237 22.01 10.13 11.84
C ILE A 237 23.14 9.21 12.30
N ASN A 238 23.83 9.63 13.36
CA ASN A 238 24.85 8.80 13.98
C ASN A 238 24.28 7.43 14.35
N PHE A 239 25.03 6.38 14.06
CA PHE A 239 24.63 5.00 14.31
C PHE A 239 24.17 4.76 15.75
N SER A 240 24.93 5.26 16.73
CA SER A 240 24.58 5.08 18.15
C SER A 240 23.25 5.70 18.51
N ARG A 241 22.96 6.92 18.00
CA ARG A 241 21.68 7.58 18.22
C ARG A 241 20.53 6.80 17.54
N PHE A 242 20.72 6.34 16.32
CA PHE A 242 19.71 5.56 15.61
C PHE A 242 19.46 4.24 16.34
N ASN A 243 20.52 3.57 16.82
CA ASN A 243 20.37 2.33 17.57
C ASN A 243 19.66 2.53 18.91
N GLN A 244 19.86 3.66 19.62
CA GLN A 244 19.07 3.96 20.81
C GLN A 244 17.57 4.07 20.49
N ALA A 245 17.21 4.73 19.39
CA ALA A 245 15.81 4.78 18.94
C ALA A 245 15.28 3.39 18.55
N TYR A 246 16.10 2.58 17.89
CA TYR A 246 15.75 1.21 17.56
C TYR A 246 15.49 0.36 18.81
N MET A 247 16.37 0.43 19.82
CA MET A 247 16.22 -0.30 21.07
C MET A 247 14.97 0.07 21.86
N MET A 248 14.49 1.33 21.77
CA MET A 248 13.24 1.75 22.42
C MET A 248 12.01 1.03 21.86
N HIS A 249 12.06 0.60 20.61
CA HIS A 249 10.94 -0.03 19.90
C HIS A 249 11.14 -1.51 19.64
N ALA A 250 12.33 -2.05 19.93
CA ALA A 250 12.68 -3.46 19.76
C ALA A 250 12.41 -4.27 21.04
N THR A 251 12.68 -5.57 20.97
CA THR A 251 12.61 -6.49 22.13
C THR A 251 14.00 -7.06 22.43
N THR A 252 14.28 -7.30 23.68
CA THR A 252 15.49 -8.04 24.12
C THR A 252 15.40 -9.53 23.87
N SER A 253 14.19 -10.04 23.53
CA SER A 253 13.90 -11.47 23.32
C SER A 253 13.20 -11.65 21.97
N PRO A 254 13.89 -11.43 20.84
CA PRO A 254 13.29 -11.57 19.53
C PRO A 254 12.97 -13.05 19.25
N LEU A 255 11.84 -13.31 18.60
CA LEU A 255 11.54 -14.64 18.08
C LEU A 255 12.46 -14.92 16.87
N TYR A 256 13.38 -15.85 17.00
CA TYR A 256 14.38 -16.14 15.97
C TYR A 256 13.77 -16.61 14.65
N ALA A 257 12.61 -17.25 14.66
CA ALA A 257 11.87 -17.59 13.46
C ALA A 257 11.56 -16.34 12.61
N ILE A 258 11.20 -15.22 13.23
CA ILE A 258 10.93 -13.95 12.52
C ILE A 258 12.24 -13.40 11.95
N CYS A 259 13.33 -13.37 12.72
CA CYS A 259 14.63 -12.91 12.24
C CYS A 259 15.10 -13.74 11.05
N ALA A 260 15.05 -15.08 11.15
CA ALA A 260 15.42 -15.98 10.08
C ALA A 260 14.53 -15.79 8.83
N SER A 261 13.22 -15.55 9.02
CA SER A 261 12.33 -15.32 7.90
C SER A 261 12.64 -14.03 7.14
N ASN A 262 13.15 -13.00 7.82
CA ASN A 262 13.68 -11.80 7.17
C ASN A 262 14.86 -12.13 6.25
N ASP A 263 15.81 -12.92 6.74
CA ASP A 263 16.99 -13.32 5.97
C ASP A 263 16.60 -14.18 4.75
N VAL A 264 15.70 -15.13 4.93
CA VAL A 264 15.16 -15.97 3.84
C VAL A 264 14.46 -15.11 2.80
N ALA A 265 13.62 -14.15 3.23
CA ALA A 265 12.93 -13.24 2.32
C ALA A 265 13.92 -12.41 1.47
N VAL A 266 15.00 -11.92 2.08
CA VAL A 266 16.06 -11.23 1.33
C VAL A 266 16.73 -12.16 0.32
N SER A 267 17.07 -13.38 0.74
CA SER A 267 17.69 -14.39 -0.12
C SER A 267 16.82 -14.76 -1.33
N MET A 268 15.51 -14.83 -1.15
CA MET A 268 14.56 -15.07 -2.25
C MET A 268 14.55 -13.92 -3.27
N MET A 269 14.86 -12.71 -2.84
CA MET A 269 14.87 -11.53 -3.71
C MET A 269 16.23 -11.23 -4.34
N ASP A 270 17.30 -11.96 -3.98
CA ASP A 270 18.65 -11.70 -4.51
C ASP A 270 18.79 -12.14 -5.97
N GLY A 271 19.31 -11.25 -6.80
CA GLY A 271 19.63 -11.51 -8.22
C GLY A 271 18.41 -11.90 -9.07
N ASN A 272 18.59 -12.91 -9.92
CA ASN A 272 17.56 -13.36 -10.86
C ASN A 272 16.30 -13.93 -10.17
N SER A 273 16.41 -14.40 -8.95
CA SER A 273 15.26 -14.94 -8.21
C SER A 273 14.24 -13.84 -7.94
N GLY A 274 14.66 -12.67 -7.48
CA GLY A 274 13.77 -11.53 -7.25
C GLY A 274 13.07 -11.07 -8.52
N LEU A 275 13.81 -10.99 -9.64
CA LEU A 275 13.21 -10.67 -10.93
C LEU A 275 12.17 -11.72 -11.35
N SER A 276 12.50 -13.01 -11.23
CA SER A 276 11.59 -14.08 -11.64
C SER A 276 10.31 -14.09 -10.79
N LEU A 277 10.44 -13.99 -9.46
CA LEU A 277 9.30 -13.96 -8.55
C LEU A 277 8.38 -12.76 -8.78
N THR A 278 8.95 -11.58 -8.98
CA THR A 278 8.15 -10.37 -9.25
C THR A 278 7.50 -10.40 -10.62
N GLN A 279 8.20 -10.96 -11.63
CA GLN A 279 7.66 -11.11 -12.97
C GLN A 279 6.46 -12.06 -13.01
N GLU A 280 6.57 -13.20 -12.32
CA GLU A 280 5.46 -14.18 -12.21
C GLU A 280 4.18 -13.52 -11.64
N VAL A 281 4.33 -12.72 -10.59
CA VAL A 281 3.18 -12.02 -10.00
C VAL A 281 2.58 -11.00 -10.95
N ILE A 282 3.42 -10.25 -11.69
CA ILE A 282 2.96 -9.27 -12.67
C ILE A 282 2.25 -9.97 -13.83
N ASP A 283 2.79 -11.08 -14.31
CA ASP A 283 2.18 -11.87 -15.41
C ASP A 283 0.79 -12.36 -15.01
N GLU A 284 0.62 -12.96 -13.82
CA GLU A 284 -0.68 -13.40 -13.30
C GLU A 284 -1.67 -12.24 -13.09
N ALA A 285 -1.18 -11.10 -12.63
CA ALA A 285 -2.00 -9.91 -12.44
C ALA A 285 -2.49 -9.32 -13.77
N VAL A 286 -1.64 -9.30 -14.79
CA VAL A 286 -1.97 -8.84 -16.15
C VAL A 286 -2.96 -9.80 -16.79
N ASP A 287 -2.74 -11.10 -16.69
CA ASP A 287 -3.67 -12.12 -17.23
C ASP A 287 -5.07 -11.97 -16.61
N PHE A 288 -5.16 -11.74 -15.30
CA PHE A 288 -6.44 -11.45 -14.64
C PHE A 288 -7.08 -10.17 -15.15
N ARG A 289 -6.32 -9.06 -15.25
CA ARG A 289 -6.83 -7.77 -15.75
C ARG A 289 -7.35 -7.90 -17.19
N GLN A 290 -6.63 -8.61 -18.05
CA GLN A 290 -7.07 -8.88 -19.43
C GLN A 290 -8.33 -9.75 -19.48
N ALA A 291 -8.42 -10.78 -18.62
CA ALA A 291 -9.63 -11.60 -18.52
C ALA A 291 -10.85 -10.76 -18.10
N MET A 292 -10.69 -9.90 -17.11
CA MET A 292 -11.75 -8.98 -16.67
C MET A 292 -12.13 -7.96 -17.75
N ALA A 293 -11.15 -7.42 -18.47
CA ALA A 293 -11.40 -6.47 -19.56
C ALA A 293 -12.18 -7.13 -20.72
N ARG A 294 -11.84 -8.38 -21.08
CA ARG A 294 -12.58 -9.14 -22.10
C ARG A 294 -14.01 -9.41 -21.65
N LEU A 295 -14.22 -9.86 -20.43
CA LEU A 295 -15.55 -10.11 -19.87
C LEU A 295 -16.38 -8.82 -19.82
N TYR A 296 -15.78 -7.71 -19.39
CA TYR A 296 -16.46 -6.42 -19.39
C TYR A 296 -16.94 -6.05 -20.80
N LYS A 297 -16.09 -6.16 -21.83
CA LYS A 297 -16.43 -5.88 -23.22
C LYS A 297 -17.52 -6.81 -23.74
N GLU A 298 -17.43 -8.11 -23.45
CA GLU A 298 -18.40 -9.10 -23.88
C GLU A 298 -19.79 -8.82 -23.33
N PHE A 299 -19.89 -8.63 -22.01
CA PHE A 299 -21.19 -8.38 -21.36
C PHE A 299 -21.80 -7.02 -21.75
N THR A 300 -20.94 -5.99 -21.91
CA THR A 300 -21.44 -4.63 -22.21
C THR A 300 -21.78 -4.46 -23.70
N ALA A 301 -21.27 -5.28 -24.59
CA ALA A 301 -21.61 -5.26 -26.03
C ALA A 301 -23.09 -5.48 -26.28
N ASP A 302 -23.78 -6.27 -25.46
CA ASP A 302 -25.21 -6.55 -25.55
C ASP A 302 -26.06 -5.64 -24.63
N GLY A 303 -25.47 -4.54 -24.12
CA GLY A 303 -26.18 -3.60 -23.23
C GLY A 303 -26.35 -4.11 -21.80
N SER A 304 -25.69 -5.21 -21.42
CA SER A 304 -25.64 -5.70 -20.05
C SER A 304 -24.52 -5.02 -19.25
N TRP A 305 -24.23 -5.46 -18.08
CA TRP A 305 -23.21 -4.89 -17.21
C TRP A 305 -22.20 -5.94 -16.75
N PHE A 306 -20.99 -5.49 -16.41
CA PHE A 306 -19.99 -6.28 -15.69
C PHE A 306 -19.02 -5.37 -14.93
N PHE A 307 -18.14 -5.95 -14.15
CA PHE A 307 -17.11 -5.25 -13.42
C PHE A 307 -15.98 -4.79 -14.36
N LYS A 308 -15.62 -3.50 -14.30
CA LYS A 308 -14.59 -2.90 -15.14
C LYS A 308 -13.26 -2.91 -14.39
N PRO A 309 -12.15 -3.45 -14.95
CA PRO A 309 -10.85 -3.28 -14.32
C PRO A 309 -10.41 -1.81 -14.38
N TRP A 310 -9.89 -1.30 -13.27
CA TRP A 310 -9.38 0.07 -13.20
C TRP A 310 -7.94 0.10 -13.70
N ASN A 311 -7.77 0.36 -14.98
CA ASN A 311 -6.51 0.54 -15.69
C ASN A 311 -6.80 1.20 -17.05
N LYS A 312 -5.74 1.50 -17.83
CA LYS A 312 -5.89 1.98 -19.20
C LYS A 312 -6.76 1.04 -20.03
N GLU A 313 -7.62 1.61 -20.87
CA GLU A 313 -8.40 0.81 -21.84
C GLU A 313 -7.61 0.55 -23.11
N VAL A 314 -6.73 1.49 -23.46
CA VAL A 314 -5.89 1.48 -24.65
C VAL A 314 -4.44 1.72 -24.22
N VAL A 315 -3.52 0.97 -24.78
CA VAL A 315 -2.08 1.08 -24.57
C VAL A 315 -1.33 1.21 -25.88
N THR A 316 -0.24 1.96 -25.89
CA THR A 316 0.60 2.14 -27.07
C THR A 316 1.97 1.50 -26.81
N ASP A 317 2.45 0.71 -27.75
CA ASP A 317 3.82 0.22 -27.73
C ASP A 317 4.77 1.37 -28.10
N PRO A 318 5.63 1.83 -27.20
CA PRO A 318 6.51 2.96 -27.44
C PRO A 318 7.59 2.69 -28.50
N GLN A 319 7.89 1.40 -28.78
CA GLN A 319 8.88 1.02 -29.77
C GLN A 319 8.33 1.04 -31.20
N THR A 320 7.07 0.63 -31.36
CA THR A 320 6.45 0.50 -32.68
C THR A 320 5.42 1.59 -32.99
N GLY A 321 4.97 2.32 -31.98
CA GLY A 321 3.86 3.27 -32.07
C GLY A 321 2.49 2.61 -32.27
N LYS A 322 2.43 1.26 -32.21
CA LYS A 322 1.18 0.53 -32.40
C LYS A 322 0.33 0.58 -31.13
N THR A 323 -0.93 0.92 -31.34
CA THR A 323 -1.94 0.99 -30.28
C THR A 323 -2.73 -0.30 -30.21
N TYR A 324 -3.05 -0.73 -28.99
CA TYR A 324 -3.82 -1.92 -28.71
C TYR A 324 -4.90 -1.61 -27.68
N ASP A 325 -6.03 -2.26 -27.80
CA ASP A 325 -6.94 -2.41 -26.70
C ASP A 325 -6.27 -3.21 -25.57
N PHE A 326 -6.41 -2.80 -24.33
CA PHE A 326 -5.76 -3.48 -23.20
C PHE A 326 -6.12 -4.97 -23.12
N ALA A 327 -7.39 -5.31 -23.41
CA ALA A 327 -7.87 -6.69 -23.38
C ALA A 327 -7.10 -7.61 -24.33
N ASP A 328 -6.60 -7.07 -25.45
CA ASP A 328 -5.98 -7.81 -26.55
C ASP A 328 -4.51 -7.45 -26.75
N ALA A 329 -3.97 -6.55 -25.93
CA ALA A 329 -2.56 -6.16 -26.01
C ALA A 329 -1.63 -7.36 -25.75
N PRO A 330 -0.45 -7.42 -26.37
CA PRO A 330 0.52 -8.46 -26.07
C PRO A 330 0.86 -8.45 -24.57
N THR A 331 0.71 -9.59 -23.89
CA THR A 331 1.01 -9.72 -22.47
C THR A 331 2.42 -9.21 -22.13
N LYS A 332 3.41 -9.54 -22.98
CA LYS A 332 4.79 -9.07 -22.81
C LYS A 332 4.90 -7.54 -22.79
N LEU A 333 4.10 -6.83 -23.60
CA LEU A 333 4.06 -5.36 -23.58
C LEU A 333 3.60 -4.87 -22.21
N LEU A 334 2.49 -5.41 -21.71
CA LEU A 334 1.89 -5.01 -20.42
C LEU A 334 2.75 -5.38 -19.21
N THR A 335 3.54 -6.46 -19.29
CA THR A 335 4.32 -6.96 -18.16
C THR A 335 5.76 -6.44 -18.11
N THR A 336 6.21 -5.71 -19.16
CA THR A 336 7.59 -5.20 -19.22
C THR A 336 7.71 -3.72 -19.54
N VAL A 337 6.66 -3.09 -20.07
CA VAL A 337 6.71 -1.67 -20.44
C VAL A 337 5.98 -0.81 -19.40
N GLN A 338 6.76 -0.01 -18.67
CA GLN A 338 6.27 0.86 -17.61
C GLN A 338 5.20 1.83 -18.09
N ASP A 339 5.32 2.39 -19.31
CA ASP A 339 4.41 3.39 -19.86
C ASP A 339 2.95 2.89 -19.96
N CYS A 340 2.74 1.58 -20.06
CA CYS A 340 1.40 0.98 -20.00
C CYS A 340 0.68 1.25 -18.68
N TRP A 341 1.41 1.67 -17.64
CA TRP A 341 0.90 1.88 -16.28
C TRP A 341 1.03 3.34 -15.80
N VAL A 342 1.82 4.16 -16.50
CA VAL A 342 1.97 5.59 -16.18
C VAL A 342 0.62 6.30 -16.35
N MET A 343 0.28 7.15 -15.40
CA MET A 343 -0.93 7.99 -15.43
C MET A 343 -0.61 9.28 -16.17
N HIS A 344 -1.00 9.35 -17.46
CA HIS A 344 -0.75 10.55 -18.25
C HIS A 344 -1.85 11.61 -18.07
N PRO A 345 -1.49 12.90 -18.19
CA PRO A 345 -2.47 13.98 -18.13
C PRO A 345 -3.56 13.82 -19.19
N GLY A 346 -4.81 14.05 -18.79
CA GLY A 346 -5.95 14.01 -19.71
C GLY A 346 -6.53 12.62 -19.99
N GLU A 347 -5.91 11.55 -19.51
CA GLU A 347 -6.52 10.22 -19.57
C GLU A 347 -7.66 10.12 -18.56
N SER A 348 -8.86 9.73 -18.98
CA SER A 348 -10.07 9.68 -18.13
C SER A 348 -10.11 8.50 -17.17
N TRP A 349 -9.42 7.40 -17.50
CA TRP A 349 -9.51 6.13 -16.76
C TRP A 349 -9.09 6.24 -15.29
N HIS A 350 -8.05 7.05 -14.98
CA HIS A 350 -7.56 7.18 -13.60
C HIS A 350 -8.36 8.20 -12.78
N GLY A 351 -9.01 9.17 -13.42
CA GLY A 351 -9.87 10.16 -12.76
C GLY A 351 -9.16 11.22 -11.91
N PHE A 352 -7.84 11.40 -12.06
CA PHE A 352 -7.05 12.44 -11.39
C PHE A 352 -6.82 13.60 -12.38
N LYS A 353 -7.52 14.74 -12.18
CA LYS A 353 -7.61 15.82 -13.18
C LYS A 353 -6.28 16.50 -13.50
N ASP A 354 -5.50 16.81 -12.48
CA ASP A 354 -4.31 17.68 -12.61
C ASP A 354 -3.00 16.89 -12.37
N ILE A 355 -3.02 15.59 -12.65
CA ILE A 355 -1.82 14.78 -12.51
C ILE A 355 -0.77 15.20 -13.54
N PRO A 356 0.46 15.54 -13.14
CA PRO A 356 1.53 15.80 -14.10
C PRO A 356 1.97 14.53 -14.81
N ASP A 357 2.52 14.70 -16.01
CA ASP A 357 3.08 13.58 -16.75
C ASP A 357 4.22 12.90 -15.98
N ASN A 358 4.28 11.59 -16.08
CA ASN A 358 5.27 10.74 -15.41
C ASN A 358 5.39 10.89 -13.88
N TRP A 359 4.41 11.54 -13.24
CA TRP A 359 4.41 11.74 -11.78
C TRP A 359 4.07 10.47 -11.01
N SER A 360 3.21 9.65 -11.57
CA SER A 360 2.76 8.41 -10.93
C SER A 360 2.42 7.33 -11.93
N MET A 361 2.52 6.09 -11.49
CA MET A 361 2.05 4.91 -12.22
C MET A 361 1.11 4.07 -11.35
N LEU A 362 0.27 3.28 -11.99
CA LEU A 362 -0.51 2.23 -11.33
C LEU A 362 0.37 0.98 -11.15
N ASP A 363 0.37 0.45 -9.96
CA ASP A 363 1.00 -0.83 -9.65
C ASP A 363 0.23 -1.99 -10.32
N PRO A 364 0.83 -2.75 -11.23
CA PRO A 364 0.16 -3.84 -11.91
C PRO A 364 -0.50 -4.86 -11.00
N ILE A 365 0.11 -5.15 -9.84
CA ILE A 365 -0.33 -6.22 -8.92
C ILE A 365 -1.38 -5.78 -7.90
N LYS A 366 -1.67 -4.48 -7.80
CA LYS A 366 -2.75 -3.93 -6.98
C LYS A 366 -3.96 -3.65 -7.86
N ILE A 367 -4.90 -4.56 -7.84
CA ILE A 367 -5.97 -4.62 -8.83
C ILE A 367 -7.28 -4.14 -8.24
N SER A 368 -7.77 -3.02 -8.75
CA SER A 368 -9.14 -2.56 -8.48
C SER A 368 -10.06 -2.96 -9.62
N ILE A 369 -11.23 -3.47 -9.29
CA ILE A 369 -12.37 -3.60 -10.20
C ILE A 369 -13.46 -2.62 -9.76
N LEU A 370 -14.15 -2.06 -10.72
CA LEU A 370 -15.22 -1.08 -10.53
C LEU A 370 -16.55 -1.77 -10.78
N ALA A 371 -17.46 -1.62 -9.81
CA ALA A 371 -18.86 -1.99 -9.98
C ALA A 371 -19.59 -0.86 -10.74
N PRO A 372 -20.65 -1.15 -11.51
CA PRO A 372 -21.42 -0.13 -12.22
C PRO A 372 -22.20 0.78 -11.25
N GLY A 373 -22.49 2.01 -11.69
CA GLY A 373 -23.29 2.97 -10.93
C GLY A 373 -22.64 4.33 -10.70
N MET A 374 -21.38 4.51 -11.14
CA MET A 374 -20.64 5.78 -11.09
C MET A 374 -20.22 6.17 -12.51
N GLY A 375 -20.73 7.28 -13.00
CA GLY A 375 -20.42 7.83 -14.30
C GLY A 375 -19.01 8.41 -14.41
N GLU A 376 -18.55 8.66 -15.63
CA GLU A 376 -17.25 9.29 -15.88
C GLU A 376 -17.18 10.73 -15.40
N ASP A 377 -18.31 11.40 -15.30
CA ASP A 377 -18.46 12.75 -14.74
C ASP A 377 -18.36 12.80 -13.21
N GLY A 378 -18.42 11.63 -12.55
CA GLY A 378 -18.40 11.50 -11.09
C GLY A 378 -19.80 11.54 -10.45
N GLU A 379 -20.85 11.61 -11.25
CA GLU A 379 -22.23 11.54 -10.79
C GLU A 379 -22.70 10.07 -10.71
N LEU A 380 -23.65 9.80 -9.82
CA LEU A 380 -24.25 8.48 -9.72
C LEU A 380 -25.24 8.25 -10.87
N GLU A 381 -25.10 7.10 -11.53
CA GLU A 381 -25.97 6.67 -12.61
C GLU A 381 -27.41 6.40 -12.13
N GLU A 382 -28.30 6.06 -13.05
CA GLU A 382 -29.70 5.74 -12.70
C GLU A 382 -29.77 4.44 -11.89
N THR A 383 -28.98 3.46 -12.25
CA THR A 383 -28.86 2.14 -11.61
C THR A 383 -27.41 1.80 -11.31
N GLY A 384 -27.17 0.90 -10.37
CA GLY A 384 -25.83 0.49 -10.04
C GLY A 384 -25.78 -0.71 -9.10
N VAL A 385 -24.60 -1.27 -8.93
CA VAL A 385 -24.34 -2.41 -8.05
C VAL A 385 -23.41 -1.98 -6.93
N PRO A 386 -23.89 -1.88 -5.68
CA PRO A 386 -23.03 -1.51 -4.55
C PRO A 386 -21.91 -2.52 -4.32
N ALA A 387 -20.67 -2.05 -4.30
CA ALA A 387 -19.49 -2.93 -4.12
C ALA A 387 -19.50 -3.67 -2.77
N ALA A 388 -20.16 -3.11 -1.74
CA ALA A 388 -20.32 -3.76 -0.44
C ALA A 388 -21.12 -5.08 -0.54
N LEU A 389 -22.18 -5.12 -1.39
CA LEU A 389 -22.95 -6.33 -1.64
C LEU A 389 -22.10 -7.41 -2.32
N VAL A 390 -21.32 -7.01 -3.32
CA VAL A 390 -20.39 -7.92 -4.01
C VAL A 390 -19.32 -8.45 -3.04
N THR A 391 -18.79 -7.61 -2.18
CA THR A 391 -17.81 -8.00 -1.16
C THR A 391 -18.39 -9.01 -0.17
N ALA A 392 -19.64 -8.82 0.26
CA ALA A 392 -20.34 -9.79 1.11
C ALA A 392 -20.52 -11.14 0.40
N TRP A 393 -20.87 -11.12 -0.87
CA TRP A 393 -20.94 -12.32 -1.72
C TRP A 393 -19.60 -13.04 -1.81
N LEU A 394 -18.52 -12.31 -2.12
CA LEU A 394 -17.18 -12.86 -2.22
C LEU A 394 -16.73 -13.50 -0.89
N GLY A 395 -17.01 -12.85 0.23
CA GLY A 395 -16.70 -13.36 1.58
C GLY A 395 -17.34 -14.71 1.86
N ARG A 396 -18.59 -14.93 1.45
CA ARG A 396 -19.28 -16.23 1.56
C ARG A 396 -18.60 -17.34 0.75
N HIS A 397 -17.87 -16.98 -0.29
CA HIS A 397 -17.10 -17.91 -1.13
C HIS A 397 -15.62 -18.00 -0.74
N GLY A 398 -15.27 -17.49 0.45
CA GLY A 398 -13.89 -17.53 0.97
C GLY A 398 -12.93 -16.56 0.29
N ILE A 399 -13.43 -15.55 -0.42
CA ILE A 399 -12.63 -14.54 -1.09
C ILE A 399 -12.73 -13.23 -0.31
N VAL A 400 -11.61 -12.74 0.19
CA VAL A 400 -11.54 -11.50 0.99
C VAL A 400 -10.81 -10.43 0.20
N PRO A 401 -11.52 -9.38 -0.28
CA PRO A 401 -10.88 -8.23 -0.88
C PRO A 401 -10.02 -7.45 0.12
N THR A 402 -9.01 -6.77 -0.39
CA THR A 402 -8.13 -5.95 0.43
C THR A 402 -8.81 -4.65 0.89
N ARG A 403 -9.67 -4.09 0.02
CA ARG A 403 -10.43 -2.85 0.27
C ARG A 403 -11.71 -2.85 -0.55
N THR A 404 -12.75 -2.21 0.00
CA THR A 404 -14.02 -1.93 -0.68
C THR A 404 -14.41 -0.47 -0.41
N THR A 405 -14.82 0.26 -1.46
CA THR A 405 -15.51 1.54 -1.36
C THR A 405 -16.95 1.38 -1.88
N ASP A 406 -17.64 2.46 -2.20
CA ASP A 406 -19.02 2.37 -2.73
C ASP A 406 -19.06 1.59 -4.06
N PHE A 407 -18.04 1.77 -4.94
CA PHE A 407 -18.00 1.18 -6.28
C PHE A 407 -16.66 0.49 -6.63
N GLN A 408 -15.68 0.51 -5.75
CA GLN A 408 -14.38 -0.14 -5.96
C GLN A 408 -14.23 -1.37 -5.08
N ILE A 409 -13.71 -2.45 -5.65
CA ILE A 409 -13.27 -3.65 -4.92
C ILE A 409 -11.82 -3.90 -5.31
N MET A 410 -10.92 -3.91 -4.33
CA MET A 410 -9.49 -4.04 -4.55
C MET A 410 -8.98 -5.41 -4.12
N PHE A 411 -8.15 -6.00 -4.97
CA PHE A 411 -7.43 -7.24 -4.72
C PHE A 411 -5.92 -6.99 -4.80
N LEU A 412 -5.19 -7.66 -3.92
CA LEU A 412 -3.74 -7.66 -3.93
C LEU A 412 -3.23 -9.00 -4.45
N PHE A 413 -2.51 -8.98 -5.54
CA PHE A 413 -1.80 -10.15 -6.03
C PHE A 413 -0.44 -10.22 -5.35
N SER A 414 -0.19 -11.30 -4.64
CA SER A 414 1.07 -11.56 -3.96
C SER A 414 1.75 -12.78 -4.55
N MET A 415 3.00 -13.01 -4.20
CA MET A 415 3.72 -14.23 -4.58
C MET A 415 2.91 -15.46 -4.17
N GLY A 416 2.70 -16.38 -5.13
CA GLY A 416 1.87 -17.57 -4.93
C GLY A 416 0.39 -17.40 -5.25
N VAL A 417 -0.07 -16.26 -5.78
CA VAL A 417 -1.35 -16.16 -6.47
C VAL A 417 -1.20 -16.76 -7.85
N THR A 418 -2.01 -17.77 -8.16
CA THR A 418 -1.95 -18.54 -9.40
C THR A 418 -3.25 -18.40 -10.18
N ARG A 419 -3.21 -18.77 -11.48
CA ARG A 419 -4.37 -18.79 -12.36
C ARG A 419 -5.59 -19.51 -11.77
N GLY A 420 -5.39 -20.61 -11.03
CA GLY A 420 -6.47 -21.32 -10.36
C GLY A 420 -7.17 -20.48 -9.30
N LYS A 421 -6.41 -19.70 -8.53
CA LYS A 421 -6.96 -18.82 -7.49
C LYS A 421 -7.74 -17.66 -8.07
N TRP A 422 -7.16 -16.92 -8.99
CA TRP A 422 -7.89 -15.79 -9.58
C TRP A 422 -9.00 -16.24 -10.56
N GLY A 423 -8.88 -17.42 -11.18
CA GLY A 423 -9.96 -18.04 -11.93
C GLY A 423 -11.19 -18.30 -11.06
N THR A 424 -11.00 -18.71 -9.80
CA THR A 424 -12.09 -18.83 -8.82
C THR A 424 -12.77 -17.47 -8.56
N LEU A 425 -11.98 -16.39 -8.43
CA LEU A 425 -12.51 -15.03 -8.28
C LEU A 425 -13.39 -14.64 -9.49
N VAL A 426 -12.88 -14.84 -10.71
CA VAL A 426 -13.64 -14.54 -11.95
C VAL A 426 -14.96 -15.32 -11.97
N ASN A 427 -14.92 -16.64 -11.72
CA ASN A 427 -16.13 -17.47 -11.67
C ASN A 427 -17.12 -17.01 -10.61
N THR A 428 -16.64 -16.57 -9.44
CA THR A 428 -17.50 -16.07 -8.35
C THR A 428 -18.16 -14.75 -8.72
N LEU A 429 -17.45 -13.85 -9.42
CA LEU A 429 -18.02 -12.60 -9.95
C LEU A 429 -19.07 -12.87 -11.04
N CYS A 430 -18.81 -13.81 -11.96
CA CYS A 430 -19.81 -14.24 -12.95
C CYS A 430 -21.03 -14.89 -12.30
N SER A 431 -20.83 -15.65 -11.24
CA SER A 431 -21.91 -16.25 -10.45
C SER A 431 -22.75 -15.17 -9.76
N PHE A 432 -22.08 -14.16 -9.15
CA PHE A 432 -22.78 -13.01 -8.58
C PHE A 432 -23.70 -12.35 -9.61
N LYS A 433 -23.16 -12.02 -10.79
CA LYS A 433 -23.94 -11.38 -11.86
C LYS A 433 -25.19 -12.20 -12.23
N ARG A 434 -25.04 -13.53 -12.41
CA ARG A 434 -26.19 -14.39 -12.75
C ARG A 434 -27.29 -14.36 -11.69
N HIS A 435 -26.94 -14.44 -10.42
CA HIS A 435 -27.90 -14.37 -9.32
C HIS A 435 -28.52 -12.98 -9.18
N TYR A 436 -27.71 -11.94 -9.39
CA TYR A 436 -28.17 -10.56 -9.36
C TYR A 436 -29.19 -10.30 -10.48
N ASP A 437 -28.87 -10.65 -11.72
CA ASP A 437 -29.75 -10.46 -12.88
C ASP A 437 -31.05 -11.27 -12.76
N ALA A 438 -31.01 -12.45 -12.14
CA ALA A 438 -32.15 -13.29 -11.88
C ALA A 438 -32.94 -12.87 -10.63
N ASN A 439 -32.50 -11.87 -9.89
CA ASN A 439 -33.08 -11.47 -8.59
C ASN A 439 -33.28 -12.66 -7.65
N THR A 440 -32.30 -13.55 -7.55
CA THR A 440 -32.42 -14.77 -6.73
C THR A 440 -32.75 -14.44 -5.28
N PRO A 441 -33.72 -15.14 -4.64
CA PRO A 441 -34.10 -14.87 -3.26
C PRO A 441 -32.94 -14.89 -2.29
N LEU A 442 -32.85 -13.91 -1.38
CA LEU A 442 -31.78 -13.83 -0.35
C LEU A 442 -31.75 -15.07 0.54
N ALA A 443 -32.91 -15.69 0.81
CA ALA A 443 -33.00 -16.96 1.54
C ALA A 443 -32.17 -18.09 0.88
N GLN A 444 -31.97 -18.04 -0.43
CA GLN A 444 -31.16 -19.01 -1.16
C GLN A 444 -29.68 -18.62 -1.21
N VAL A 445 -29.35 -17.34 -1.39
CA VAL A 445 -27.98 -16.87 -1.67
C VAL A 445 -27.28 -16.26 -0.46
N MET A 446 -28.03 -15.75 0.52
CA MET A 446 -27.56 -15.16 1.78
C MET A 446 -28.45 -15.55 2.97
N PRO A 447 -28.64 -16.86 3.22
CA PRO A 447 -29.60 -17.34 4.25
C PRO A 447 -29.32 -16.77 5.64
N GLU A 448 -28.04 -16.55 6.02
CA GLU A 448 -27.68 -16.02 7.33
C GLU A 448 -28.21 -14.59 7.55
N LEU A 449 -28.27 -13.78 6.48
CA LEU A 449 -28.85 -12.44 6.53
C LEU A 449 -30.34 -12.50 6.80
N VAL A 450 -31.04 -13.44 6.14
CA VAL A 450 -32.47 -13.65 6.32
C VAL A 450 -32.78 -14.24 7.71
N GLU A 451 -31.98 -15.18 8.20
CA GLU A 451 -32.12 -15.74 9.55
C GLU A 451 -31.93 -14.66 10.63
N GLN A 452 -31.00 -13.75 10.43
CA GLN A 452 -30.71 -12.68 11.39
C GLN A 452 -31.80 -11.59 11.38
N TYR A 453 -32.36 -11.27 10.22
CA TYR A 453 -33.33 -10.18 10.03
C TYR A 453 -34.50 -10.60 9.12
N PRO A 454 -35.31 -11.58 9.55
CA PRO A 454 -36.35 -12.17 8.70
C PRO A 454 -37.42 -11.15 8.26
N ASP A 455 -37.83 -10.24 9.14
CA ASP A 455 -38.85 -9.23 8.84
C ASP A 455 -38.43 -8.28 7.70
N THR A 456 -37.12 -8.08 7.51
CA THR A 456 -36.57 -7.19 6.49
C THR A 456 -36.28 -7.94 5.18
N TYR A 457 -35.71 -9.13 5.26
CA TYR A 457 -35.06 -9.74 4.08
C TYR A 457 -35.73 -11.01 3.57
N ALA A 458 -36.75 -11.56 4.27
CA ALA A 458 -37.37 -12.85 3.88
C ALA A 458 -37.99 -12.85 2.48
N ASN A 459 -38.48 -11.72 2.02
CA ASN A 459 -39.17 -11.57 0.73
C ASN A 459 -38.33 -10.81 -0.31
N MET A 460 -37.05 -10.55 -0.07
CA MET A 460 -36.18 -9.82 -0.99
C MET A 460 -35.34 -10.77 -1.83
N GLY A 461 -35.11 -10.40 -3.08
CA GLY A 461 -34.04 -10.94 -3.91
C GLY A 461 -32.74 -10.13 -3.75
N ILE A 462 -31.65 -10.67 -4.28
CA ILE A 462 -30.34 -10.00 -4.19
C ILE A 462 -30.28 -8.71 -5.00
N HIS A 463 -31.05 -8.60 -6.09
CA HIS A 463 -31.18 -7.37 -6.88
C HIS A 463 -31.98 -6.32 -6.10
N ASP A 464 -33.10 -6.70 -5.48
CA ASP A 464 -33.89 -5.79 -4.63
C ASP A 464 -33.06 -5.19 -3.50
N LEU A 465 -32.18 -5.99 -2.89
CA LEU A 465 -31.23 -5.50 -1.88
C LEU A 465 -30.24 -4.52 -2.50
N GLY A 466 -29.69 -4.84 -3.67
CA GLY A 466 -28.79 -3.95 -4.40
C GLY A 466 -29.42 -2.60 -4.72
N ASP A 467 -30.65 -2.60 -5.24
CA ASP A 467 -31.40 -1.38 -5.54
C ASP A 467 -31.68 -0.54 -4.29
N THR A 468 -32.04 -1.20 -3.18
CA THR A 468 -32.27 -0.52 -1.90
C THR A 468 -30.99 0.15 -1.41
N MET A 469 -29.86 -0.54 -1.47
CA MET A 469 -28.54 -0.01 -1.09
C MET A 469 -28.11 1.12 -2.02
N PHE A 470 -28.32 0.97 -3.32
CA PHE A 470 -27.96 1.98 -4.32
C PHE A 470 -28.80 3.25 -4.18
N ALA A 471 -30.11 3.12 -3.93
CA ALA A 471 -30.98 4.26 -3.63
C ALA A 471 -30.48 5.05 -2.41
N TRP A 472 -30.05 4.33 -1.36
CA TRP A 472 -29.45 4.98 -0.19
C TRP A 472 -28.15 5.71 -0.53
N LEU A 473 -27.28 5.13 -1.38
CA LEU A 473 -26.06 5.80 -1.86
C LEU A 473 -26.40 7.08 -2.63
N LYS A 474 -27.42 7.07 -3.47
CA LYS A 474 -27.89 8.26 -4.21
C LYS A 474 -28.38 9.36 -3.27
N GLU A 475 -29.19 9.00 -2.27
CA GLU A 475 -29.75 9.96 -1.31
C GLU A 475 -28.68 10.59 -0.41
N ASN A 476 -27.70 9.79 0.03
CA ASN A 476 -26.71 10.21 1.04
C ASN A 476 -25.38 10.63 0.45
N ASN A 477 -25.02 10.15 -0.73
CA ASN A 477 -23.75 10.38 -1.43
C ASN A 477 -22.53 10.37 -0.50
N PRO A 478 -22.27 9.25 0.21
CA PRO A 478 -21.18 9.19 1.20
C PRO A 478 -19.82 9.38 0.57
N GLY A 479 -19.61 8.92 -0.69
CA GLY A 479 -18.36 9.08 -1.42
C GLY A 479 -18.01 10.55 -1.66
N ALA A 480 -18.96 11.37 -2.12
CA ALA A 480 -18.74 12.81 -2.33
C ALA A 480 -18.46 13.52 -1.01
N ARG A 481 -19.23 13.23 0.06
CA ARG A 481 -18.99 13.79 1.40
C ARG A 481 -17.62 13.42 1.96
N LEU A 482 -17.18 12.17 1.74
CA LEU A 482 -15.87 11.72 2.15
C LEU A 482 -14.77 12.44 1.37
N ASN A 483 -14.91 12.59 0.06
CA ASN A 483 -13.98 13.33 -0.78
C ASN A 483 -13.89 14.81 -0.36
N GLU A 484 -15.01 15.45 -0.07
CA GLU A 484 -15.04 16.81 0.47
C GLU A 484 -14.30 16.92 1.81
N ALA A 485 -14.57 16.00 2.75
CA ALA A 485 -13.91 15.97 4.06
C ALA A 485 -12.39 15.78 3.98
N TYR A 486 -11.89 15.09 2.95
CA TYR A 486 -10.46 14.85 2.76
C TYR A 486 -9.79 15.83 1.80
N SER A 487 -10.53 16.67 1.06
CA SER A 487 -9.96 17.64 0.13
C SER A 487 -9.36 18.86 0.82
N GLY A 488 -9.72 19.10 2.07
CA GLY A 488 -9.23 20.18 2.90
C GLY A 488 -8.68 19.69 4.24
N LEU A 489 -7.97 20.58 4.92
CA LEU A 489 -7.51 20.36 6.29
C LEU A 489 -8.23 21.33 7.22
N PRO A 490 -8.74 20.87 8.37
CA PRO A 490 -9.18 21.77 9.43
C PRO A 490 -7.98 22.54 9.99
N VAL A 491 -8.24 23.66 10.64
CA VAL A 491 -7.21 24.36 11.39
C VAL A 491 -6.77 23.50 12.58
N ALA A 492 -5.47 23.24 12.67
CA ALA A 492 -4.92 22.46 13.77
C ALA A 492 -4.79 23.34 15.02
N GLU A 493 -5.51 22.99 16.09
CA GLU A 493 -5.50 23.71 17.36
C GLU A 493 -4.52 23.12 18.37
N VAL A 494 -4.31 21.79 18.32
CA VAL A 494 -3.43 21.06 19.23
C VAL A 494 -2.57 20.07 18.47
N THR A 495 -1.42 19.73 19.04
CA THR A 495 -0.55 18.67 18.48
C THR A 495 -1.18 17.28 18.67
N PRO A 496 -0.78 16.26 17.90
CA PRO A 496 -1.22 14.87 18.13
C PRO A 496 -0.95 14.37 19.55
N ARG A 497 0.14 14.81 20.19
CA ARG A 497 0.45 14.47 21.57
C ARG A 497 -0.55 15.11 22.56
N GLU A 498 -0.85 16.39 22.39
CA GLU A 498 -1.82 17.10 23.23
C GLU A 498 -3.23 16.54 23.07
N ALA A 499 -3.61 16.17 21.84
CA ALA A 499 -4.90 15.54 21.57
C ALA A 499 -5.04 14.14 22.18
N TYR A 500 -3.93 13.44 22.39
CA TYR A 500 -3.91 12.11 23.01
C TYR A 500 -3.97 12.17 24.54
N ASN A 501 -3.35 13.17 25.17
CA ASN A 501 -3.31 13.36 26.63
C ASN A 501 -4.55 14.12 27.15
#